data_87c21bb01d65788b9c7a066c77f647ac
#
_entry.id   87c21bb01d65788b9c7a066c77f647ac
#
_cell.length_a   1.000
_cell.length_b   1.000
_cell.length_c   1.000
_cell.angle_alpha   90.00
_cell.angle_beta   90.00
_cell.angle_gamma   90.00
#
_symmetry.space_group_name_H-M   'P 1'
#
loop_
_entity.id
_entity.type
_entity.pdbx_description
1 polymer ?
#
loop_
_entity_poly.entity_id
_entity_poly.type
_entity_poly.pdbx_seq_one_letter_code
_entity_poly.pdbx_strand_id
1 'polypeptide(L)'
;AKEYRVYRKGPGETKWKGLVNVTGISWTDRGVKAGAKYTYTVRGIGADGKTLSPTYNNLGVNATATVTPVPITPANVTLVGATAGSGGIQVTWKTAAGAEKYRVYRIGPGDAKWVGLVNVTGTGWTDTNVKAGVKYTYTVRGISVDGKLSPGFDKTGVSAVAK
;
A
#
# COMPACT_ATOMS: atom_id res chain seq x y z
N ALA A 1 -14.39 33.77 17.03
CA ALA A 1 -13.39 33.99 15.97
C ALA A 1 -13.94 33.51 14.64
N LYS A 2 -13.69 34.25 13.57
CA LYS A 2 -14.02 33.84 12.18
C LYS A 2 -12.83 33.13 11.51
N GLU A 3 -11.66 33.24 12.10
CA GLU A 3 -10.42 32.69 11.60
C GLU A 3 -9.61 32.10 12.78
N TYR A 4 -8.82 31.08 12.49
CA TYR A 4 -8.04 30.36 13.48
C TYR A 4 -6.63 30.11 12.97
N ARG A 5 -5.63 30.26 13.85
CA ARG A 5 -4.25 29.88 13.59
C ARG A 5 -3.96 28.52 14.17
N VAL A 6 -3.50 27.61 13.33
CA VAL A 6 -3.11 26.22 13.70
C VAL A 6 -1.64 26.20 14.05
N TYR A 7 -1.30 25.51 15.13
CA TYR A 7 0.07 25.26 15.59
C TYR A 7 0.33 23.78 15.73
N ARG A 8 1.56 23.39 15.55
CA ARG A 8 2.03 21.99 15.68
C ARG A 8 3.34 21.93 16.47
N LYS A 9 3.50 20.85 17.22
CA LYS A 9 4.79 20.31 17.66
C LYS A 9 4.97 18.94 17.02
N GLY A 10 6.10 18.72 16.36
CA GLY A 10 6.51 17.44 15.79
C GLY A 10 7.32 16.60 16.75
N PRO A 11 7.82 15.42 16.30
CA PRO A 11 8.70 14.58 17.10
C PRO A 11 9.93 15.34 17.57
N GLY A 12 10.15 15.37 18.90
CA GLY A 12 11.28 16.07 19.52
C GLY A 12 11.14 17.60 19.62
N GLU A 13 10.08 18.20 19.09
CA GLU A 13 9.85 19.65 19.20
C GLU A 13 9.22 20.00 20.56
N THR A 14 9.77 20.99 21.25
CA THR A 14 9.24 21.51 22.52
C THR A 14 8.44 22.79 22.35
N LYS A 15 8.64 23.52 21.25
CA LYS A 15 7.99 24.80 20.95
C LYS A 15 6.90 24.65 19.90
N TRP A 16 5.85 25.44 20.05
CA TRP A 16 4.77 25.51 19.07
C TRP A 16 5.23 26.22 17.79
N LYS A 17 5.07 25.57 16.66
CA LYS A 17 5.31 26.13 15.32
C LYS A 17 3.97 26.49 14.69
N GLY A 18 3.77 27.75 14.32
CA GLY A 18 2.60 28.19 13.55
C GLY A 18 2.66 27.66 12.13
N LEU A 19 1.55 27.07 11.68
CA LEU A 19 1.46 26.46 10.35
C LEU A 19 0.66 27.31 9.37
N VAL A 20 -0.63 27.56 9.67
CA VAL A 20 -1.58 28.14 8.74
C VAL A 20 -2.71 28.86 9.48
N ASN A 21 -3.32 29.84 8.83
CA ASN A 21 -4.59 30.41 9.23
C ASN A 21 -5.71 29.74 8.43
N VAL A 22 -6.81 29.39 9.09
CA VAL A 22 -7.98 28.74 8.48
C VAL A 22 -9.28 29.41 8.91
N THR A 23 -10.26 29.50 8.03
CA THR A 23 -11.58 30.06 8.31
C THR A 23 -12.60 29.02 8.76
N GLY A 24 -12.31 27.72 8.55
CA GLY A 24 -13.16 26.61 8.96
C GLY A 24 -12.82 26.04 10.33
N ILE A 25 -13.62 25.08 10.79
CA ILE A 25 -13.46 24.39 12.07
C ILE A 25 -12.65 23.09 11.94
N SER A 26 -12.12 22.78 10.76
CA SER A 26 -11.27 21.63 10.49
C SER A 26 -10.16 21.96 9.50
N TRP A 27 -9.04 21.27 9.65
CA TRP A 27 -7.92 21.38 8.73
C TRP A 27 -7.10 20.08 8.75
N THR A 28 -6.51 19.72 7.60
CA THR A 28 -5.70 18.51 7.47
C THR A 28 -4.23 18.87 7.25
N ASP A 29 -3.35 18.39 8.11
CA ASP A 29 -1.90 18.52 7.94
C ASP A 29 -1.38 17.46 6.98
N ARG A 30 -0.95 17.89 5.79
CA ARG A 30 -0.34 17.03 4.78
C ARG A 30 1.19 17.01 4.85
N GLY A 31 1.80 17.82 5.72
CA GLY A 31 3.25 17.91 5.94
C GLY A 31 3.75 17.03 7.08
N VAL A 32 3.20 15.84 7.25
CA VAL A 32 3.51 14.89 8.31
C VAL A 32 4.19 13.62 7.77
N LYS A 33 4.99 12.96 8.63
CA LYS A 33 5.61 11.65 8.32
C LYS A 33 4.76 10.53 8.92
N ALA A 34 4.55 9.47 8.18
CA ALA A 34 3.86 8.27 8.66
C ALA A 34 4.46 7.72 9.94
N GLY A 35 3.61 7.25 10.86
CA GLY A 35 4.02 6.70 12.15
C GLY A 35 4.51 7.74 13.16
N ALA A 36 4.72 8.99 12.75
CA ALA A 36 5.18 10.04 13.65
C ALA A 36 4.02 10.65 14.45
N LYS A 37 4.27 10.90 15.74
CA LYS A 37 3.31 11.55 16.64
C LYS A 37 3.49 13.07 16.60
N TYR A 38 2.40 13.77 16.42
CA TYR A 38 2.33 15.24 16.42
C TYR A 38 1.32 15.71 17.46
N THR A 39 1.56 16.92 17.99
CA THR A 39 0.63 17.59 18.90
C THR A 39 0.18 18.89 18.25
N TYR A 40 -1.11 19.16 18.29
CA TYR A 40 -1.73 20.32 17.66
C TYR A 40 -2.46 21.18 18.68
N THR A 41 -2.46 22.48 18.45
CA THR A 41 -3.34 23.43 19.13
C THR A 41 -3.79 24.51 18.17
N VAL A 42 -4.83 25.25 18.56
CA VAL A 42 -5.46 26.27 17.73
C VAL A 42 -5.70 27.50 18.57
N ARG A 43 -5.49 28.69 17.99
CA ARG A 43 -5.86 29.97 18.57
C ARG A 43 -6.80 30.73 17.64
N GLY A 44 -7.85 31.31 18.19
CA GLY A 44 -8.71 32.21 17.45
C GLY A 44 -7.96 33.50 17.07
N ILE A 45 -8.30 34.06 15.90
CA ILE A 45 -7.81 35.34 15.41
C ILE A 45 -8.93 36.37 15.59
N GLY A 46 -8.58 37.53 16.13
CA GLY A 46 -9.50 38.64 16.32
C GLY A 46 -10.03 39.25 15.00
N ALA A 47 -10.98 40.10 15.10
CA ALA A 47 -11.58 40.80 13.93
C ALA A 47 -10.56 41.70 13.18
N ASP A 48 -9.48 42.09 13.85
CA ASP A 48 -8.34 42.82 13.28
C ASP A 48 -7.42 41.97 12.39
N GLY A 49 -7.67 40.65 12.30
CA GLY A 49 -6.86 39.68 11.55
C GLY A 49 -5.47 39.41 12.13
N LYS A 50 -5.16 39.93 13.32
CA LYS A 50 -3.81 39.89 13.92
C LYS A 50 -3.80 39.40 15.35
N THR A 51 -4.71 39.89 16.19
CA THR A 51 -4.74 39.56 17.62
C THR A 51 -5.15 38.12 17.83
N LEU A 52 -4.31 37.35 18.51
CA LEU A 52 -4.60 35.96 18.85
C LEU A 52 -5.31 35.87 20.20
N SER A 53 -6.21 34.88 20.35
CA SER A 53 -6.85 34.62 21.64
C SER A 53 -5.79 34.45 22.74
N PRO A 54 -5.97 35.10 23.91
CA PRO A 54 -4.96 35.04 24.99
C PRO A 54 -4.83 33.65 25.58
N THR A 55 -5.95 32.91 25.62
CA THR A 55 -6.00 31.53 26.11
C THR A 55 -6.11 30.53 24.97
N TYR A 56 -5.50 29.36 25.14
CA TYR A 56 -5.57 28.24 24.21
C TYR A 56 -5.25 26.91 24.94
N ASN A 57 -5.55 25.79 24.35
CA ASN A 57 -5.17 24.50 24.91
C ASN A 57 -3.66 24.31 24.80
N ASN A 58 -2.93 24.60 25.89
CA ASN A 58 -1.46 24.51 25.93
C ASN A 58 -0.96 23.07 25.92
N LEU A 59 -1.75 22.10 26.34
CA LEU A 59 -1.42 20.67 26.23
C LEU A 59 -1.56 20.17 24.80
N GLY A 60 -2.53 20.74 24.04
CA GLY A 60 -2.83 20.36 22.69
C GLY A 60 -3.53 19.01 22.57
N VAL A 61 -3.74 18.57 21.33
CA VAL A 61 -4.32 17.29 20.97
C VAL A 61 -3.28 16.48 20.21
N ASN A 62 -3.08 15.25 20.60
CA ASN A 62 -2.12 14.35 19.97
C ASN A 62 -2.75 13.55 18.84
N ALA A 63 -2.04 13.40 17.75
CA ALA A 63 -2.37 12.48 16.67
C ALA A 63 -1.10 11.79 16.16
N THR A 64 -1.20 10.49 15.88
CA THR A 64 -0.18 9.78 15.11
C THR A 64 -0.56 9.86 13.65
N ALA A 65 0.36 10.37 12.84
CA ALA A 65 0.10 10.50 11.41
C ALA A 65 -0.04 9.12 10.76
N THR A 66 -1.20 8.88 10.16
CA THR A 66 -1.42 7.73 9.29
C THR A 66 -1.33 8.23 7.84
N VAL A 67 -0.41 7.68 7.04
CA VAL A 67 -0.51 7.82 5.59
C VAL A 67 -1.43 6.70 5.13
N THR A 68 -2.58 7.08 4.60
CA THR A 68 -3.31 6.14 3.75
C THR A 68 -2.44 5.93 2.51
N PRO A 69 -1.96 4.70 2.24
CA PRO A 69 -1.21 4.45 1.04
C PRO A 69 -2.02 4.94 -0.17
N VAL A 70 -1.44 5.80 -0.99
CA VAL A 70 -2.07 6.17 -2.26
C VAL A 70 -2.09 4.89 -3.11
N PRO A 71 -3.26 4.40 -3.53
CA PRO A 71 -3.34 3.20 -4.34
C PRO A 71 -2.54 3.39 -5.62
N ILE A 72 -1.48 2.61 -5.78
CA ILE A 72 -0.67 2.60 -7.00
C ILE A 72 -1.13 1.38 -7.81
N THR A 73 -1.47 1.58 -9.07
CA THR A 73 -1.74 0.47 -9.98
C THR A 73 -0.48 -0.39 -10.09
N PRO A 74 -0.53 -1.69 -9.75
CA PRO A 74 0.66 -2.51 -9.78
C PRO A 74 1.22 -2.64 -11.20
N ALA A 75 2.54 -2.59 -11.32
CA ALA A 75 3.21 -2.95 -12.56
C ALA A 75 2.96 -4.42 -12.93
N ASN A 76 3.11 -4.76 -14.20
CA ASN A 76 3.06 -6.14 -14.64
C ASN A 76 4.20 -6.95 -14.02
N VAL A 77 3.91 -8.18 -13.63
CA VAL A 77 4.88 -9.08 -13.01
C VAL A 77 5.82 -9.67 -14.07
N THR A 78 7.10 -9.67 -13.79
CA THR A 78 8.11 -10.38 -14.60
C THR A 78 8.32 -11.78 -14.02
N LEU A 79 7.93 -12.82 -14.75
CA LEU A 79 8.15 -14.21 -14.38
C LEU A 79 9.65 -14.56 -14.47
N VAL A 80 10.14 -15.40 -13.56
CA VAL A 80 11.50 -15.93 -13.57
C VAL A 80 11.50 -17.36 -14.07
N GLY A 81 10.63 -18.22 -13.56
CA GLY A 81 10.54 -19.61 -14.01
C GLY A 81 9.54 -20.46 -13.25
N ALA A 82 9.38 -21.70 -13.77
CA ALA A 82 8.69 -22.76 -13.10
C ALA A 82 9.61 -23.99 -13.06
N THR A 83 9.80 -24.57 -11.87
CA THR A 83 10.71 -25.71 -11.66
C THR A 83 10.00 -26.84 -10.94
N ALA A 84 10.00 -28.02 -11.53
CA ALA A 84 9.41 -29.21 -10.92
C ALA A 84 10.36 -29.86 -9.91
N GLY A 85 9.85 -30.19 -8.73
CA GLY A 85 10.51 -30.94 -7.67
C GLY A 85 9.63 -32.03 -7.09
N SER A 86 10.13 -32.78 -6.10
CA SER A 86 9.37 -33.84 -5.42
C SER A 86 8.15 -33.34 -4.64
N GLY A 87 8.14 -32.02 -4.30
CA GLY A 87 7.03 -31.39 -3.57
C GLY A 87 6.03 -30.64 -4.46
N GLY A 88 6.16 -30.70 -5.79
CA GLY A 88 5.31 -29.98 -6.72
C GLY A 88 6.08 -29.10 -7.70
N ILE A 89 5.44 -28.07 -8.24
CA ILE A 89 6.04 -27.10 -9.17
C ILE A 89 6.21 -25.77 -8.46
N GLN A 90 7.46 -25.35 -8.27
CA GLN A 90 7.79 -24.03 -7.75
C GLN A 90 7.75 -22.99 -8.89
N VAL A 91 6.99 -21.93 -8.69
CA VAL A 91 6.90 -20.77 -9.60
C VAL A 91 7.55 -19.58 -8.91
N THR A 92 8.38 -18.83 -9.65
CA THR A 92 9.10 -17.66 -9.13
C THR A 92 8.95 -16.47 -10.07
N TRP A 93 8.98 -15.28 -9.50
CA TRP A 93 8.86 -14.00 -10.22
C TRP A 93 9.64 -12.89 -9.53
N LYS A 94 9.77 -11.74 -10.18
CA LYS A 94 10.36 -10.54 -9.59
C LYS A 94 9.31 -9.68 -8.89
N THR A 95 9.73 -8.91 -7.89
CA THR A 95 8.86 -7.90 -7.27
C THR A 95 8.35 -6.92 -8.34
N ALA A 96 7.08 -6.56 -8.26
CA ALA A 96 6.46 -5.58 -9.13
C ALA A 96 6.13 -4.31 -8.33
N ALA A 97 6.49 -3.14 -8.86
CA ALA A 97 6.20 -1.86 -8.21
C ALA A 97 4.70 -1.72 -7.94
N GLY A 98 4.31 -1.25 -6.77
CA GLY A 98 2.92 -1.08 -6.36
C GLY A 98 2.17 -2.35 -6.01
N ALA A 99 2.80 -3.54 -6.11
CA ALA A 99 2.21 -4.79 -5.66
C ALA A 99 2.56 -5.08 -4.20
N GLU A 100 1.56 -5.37 -3.38
CA GLU A 100 1.72 -5.88 -2.02
C GLU A 100 1.53 -7.40 -1.94
N LYS A 101 0.75 -7.93 -2.87
CA LYS A 101 0.45 -9.36 -3.00
C LYS A 101 0.48 -9.75 -4.46
N TYR A 102 0.45 -11.05 -4.70
CA TYR A 102 0.46 -11.62 -6.03
C TYR A 102 -0.61 -12.69 -6.15
N ARG A 103 -1.36 -12.68 -7.25
CA ARG A 103 -2.29 -13.74 -7.59
C ARG A 103 -1.66 -14.65 -8.63
N VAL A 104 -1.54 -15.92 -8.29
CA VAL A 104 -1.03 -16.98 -9.17
C VAL A 104 -2.16 -17.60 -9.95
N TYR A 105 -1.94 -17.80 -11.23
CA TYR A 105 -2.84 -18.49 -12.15
C TYR A 105 -2.15 -19.66 -12.81
N ARG A 106 -2.93 -20.66 -13.20
CA ARG A 106 -2.46 -21.86 -13.87
C ARG A 106 -3.35 -22.19 -15.07
N ILE A 107 -2.75 -22.78 -16.09
CA ILE A 107 -3.41 -23.61 -17.10
C ILE A 107 -2.86 -25.02 -16.96
N GLY A 108 -3.74 -25.99 -16.72
CA GLY A 108 -3.46 -27.42 -16.70
C GLY A 108 -4.19 -28.15 -17.82
N PRO A 109 -4.15 -29.50 -17.81
CA PRO A 109 -4.85 -30.30 -18.81
C PRO A 109 -6.35 -30.03 -18.83
N GLY A 110 -6.88 -29.70 -20.00
CA GLY A 110 -8.31 -29.44 -20.21
C GLY A 110 -8.75 -28.02 -19.88
N ASP A 111 -7.85 -27.16 -19.30
CA ASP A 111 -8.19 -25.78 -19.05
C ASP A 111 -8.14 -24.94 -20.34
N ALA A 112 -9.26 -24.33 -20.71
CA ALA A 112 -9.34 -23.39 -21.84
C ALA A 112 -8.91 -21.96 -21.45
N LYS A 113 -8.78 -21.67 -20.14
CA LYS A 113 -8.53 -20.33 -19.59
C LYS A 113 -7.64 -20.41 -18.35
N TRP A 114 -7.00 -19.30 -18.02
CA TRP A 114 -6.26 -19.15 -16.77
C TRP A 114 -7.15 -19.33 -15.54
N VAL A 115 -6.84 -20.29 -14.70
CA VAL A 115 -7.51 -20.56 -13.43
C VAL A 115 -6.74 -19.89 -12.31
N GLY A 116 -7.39 -19.02 -11.55
CA GLY A 116 -6.79 -18.36 -10.36
C GLY A 116 -6.70 -19.36 -9.21
N LEU A 117 -5.49 -19.51 -8.66
CA LEU A 117 -5.20 -20.48 -7.59
C LEU A 117 -5.17 -19.82 -6.21
N VAL A 118 -4.24 -18.91 -5.98
CA VAL A 118 -3.91 -18.40 -4.65
C VAL A 118 -3.41 -16.96 -4.69
N ASN A 119 -3.56 -16.24 -3.59
CA ASN A 119 -2.89 -14.97 -3.34
C ASN A 119 -1.74 -15.19 -2.34
N VAL A 120 -0.53 -14.67 -2.66
CA VAL A 120 0.67 -14.80 -1.84
C VAL A 120 1.37 -13.44 -1.69
N THR A 121 2.15 -13.27 -0.63
CA THR A 121 2.92 -12.02 -0.36
C THR A 121 4.36 -12.07 -0.87
N GLY A 122 4.91 -13.28 -1.10
CA GLY A 122 6.29 -13.46 -1.58
C GLY A 122 6.40 -13.47 -3.11
N THR A 123 7.62 -13.65 -3.59
CA THR A 123 7.97 -13.73 -5.02
C THR A 123 8.12 -15.18 -5.53
N GLY A 124 7.58 -16.11 -4.81
CA GLY A 124 7.56 -17.53 -5.16
C GLY A 124 6.43 -18.27 -4.47
N TRP A 125 5.97 -19.35 -5.10
CA TRP A 125 4.95 -20.23 -4.57
C TRP A 125 5.07 -21.63 -5.21
N THR A 126 4.72 -22.68 -4.45
CA THR A 126 4.78 -24.07 -4.93
C THR A 126 3.38 -24.62 -5.09
N ASP A 127 3.05 -25.06 -6.29
CA ASP A 127 1.83 -25.82 -6.59
C ASP A 127 2.03 -27.28 -6.23
N THR A 128 1.45 -27.67 -5.11
CA THR A 128 1.48 -29.08 -4.65
C THR A 128 0.34 -29.92 -5.23
N ASN A 129 -0.63 -29.29 -5.90
CA ASN A 129 -1.77 -29.97 -6.50
C ASN A 129 -1.55 -30.22 -8.01
N VAL A 130 -0.51 -30.97 -8.32
CA VAL A 130 -0.09 -31.35 -9.67
C VAL A 130 0.03 -32.87 -9.79
N LYS A 131 -0.17 -33.40 -11.00
CA LYS A 131 -0.03 -34.83 -11.30
C LYS A 131 1.29 -35.07 -12.01
N ALA A 132 2.05 -36.08 -11.59
CA ALA A 132 3.31 -36.48 -12.22
C ALA A 132 3.13 -36.73 -13.73
N GLY A 133 4.12 -36.32 -14.51
CA GLY A 133 4.12 -36.43 -15.98
C GLY A 133 3.27 -35.38 -16.70
N VAL A 134 2.56 -34.53 -15.97
CA VAL A 134 1.65 -33.54 -16.55
C VAL A 134 2.31 -32.17 -16.63
N LYS A 135 2.17 -31.49 -17.76
CA LYS A 135 2.65 -30.11 -17.97
C LYS A 135 1.62 -29.10 -17.46
N TYR A 136 2.11 -28.13 -16.68
CA TYR A 136 1.35 -26.98 -16.21
C TYR A 136 2.05 -25.68 -16.60
N THR A 137 1.26 -24.66 -16.91
CA THR A 137 1.75 -23.32 -17.25
C THR A 137 1.21 -22.32 -16.25
N TYR A 138 2.05 -21.41 -15.79
CA TYR A 138 1.73 -20.43 -14.73
C TYR A 138 1.93 -19.00 -15.21
N THR A 139 1.09 -18.11 -14.71
CA THR A 139 1.28 -16.67 -14.78
C THR A 139 0.92 -16.01 -13.46
N VAL A 140 1.36 -14.78 -13.27
CA VAL A 140 1.18 -14.05 -12.00
C VAL A 140 0.78 -12.61 -12.29
N ARG A 141 -0.14 -12.07 -11.48
CA ARG A 141 -0.51 -10.66 -11.47
C ARG A 141 -0.23 -10.06 -10.10
N GLY A 142 0.27 -8.82 -10.09
CA GLY A 142 0.39 -8.03 -8.87
C GLY A 142 -0.98 -7.58 -8.36
N ILE A 143 -1.10 -7.45 -7.04
CA ILE A 143 -2.28 -6.91 -6.34
C ILE A 143 -1.81 -5.72 -5.50
N SER A 144 -2.41 -4.55 -5.71
CA SER A 144 -2.16 -3.35 -4.92
C SER A 144 -2.79 -3.42 -3.52
N VAL A 145 -2.46 -2.45 -2.67
CA VAL A 145 -3.03 -2.28 -1.32
C VAL A 145 -4.56 -2.20 -1.31
N ASP A 146 -5.17 -1.61 -2.34
CA ASP A 146 -6.62 -1.51 -2.52
C ASP A 146 -7.24 -2.70 -3.27
N GLY A 147 -6.47 -3.77 -3.51
CA GLY A 147 -6.94 -5.02 -4.10
C GLY A 147 -7.02 -5.03 -5.63
N LYS A 148 -6.54 -3.98 -6.32
CA LYS A 148 -6.54 -3.94 -7.79
C LYS A 148 -5.44 -4.82 -8.35
N LEU A 149 -5.76 -5.55 -9.41
CA LEU A 149 -4.80 -6.35 -10.16
C LEU A 149 -4.00 -5.49 -11.15
N SER A 150 -2.75 -5.88 -11.43
CA SER A 150 -1.98 -5.30 -12.53
C SER A 150 -2.77 -5.36 -13.84
N PRO A 151 -2.68 -4.32 -14.72
CA PRO A 151 -3.52 -4.24 -15.92
C PRO A 151 -3.22 -5.35 -16.95
N GLY A 152 -1.96 -5.78 -17.01
CA GLY A 152 -1.50 -6.86 -17.87
C GLY A 152 -0.88 -8.03 -17.10
N PHE A 153 -0.54 -9.08 -17.82
CA PHE A 153 0.20 -10.24 -17.35
C PHE A 153 0.90 -10.93 -18.52
N ASP A 154 1.87 -11.78 -18.23
CA ASP A 154 2.52 -12.62 -19.24
C ASP A 154 1.55 -13.72 -19.70
N LYS A 155 1.05 -13.57 -20.95
CA LYS A 155 0.11 -14.51 -21.56
C LYS A 155 0.76 -15.82 -21.98
N THR A 156 2.09 -15.84 -22.19
CA THR A 156 2.86 -17.04 -22.49
C THR A 156 3.06 -17.88 -21.24
N GLY A 157 3.36 -17.21 -20.12
CA GLY A 157 3.63 -17.85 -18.85
C GLY A 157 4.93 -18.66 -18.80
N VAL A 158 5.17 -19.31 -17.67
CA VAL A 158 6.28 -20.25 -17.44
C VAL A 158 5.73 -21.64 -17.20
N SER A 159 6.38 -22.66 -17.74
CA SER A 159 5.85 -24.05 -17.71
C SER A 159 6.84 -25.03 -17.10
N ALA A 160 6.30 -26.05 -16.45
CA ALA A 160 7.05 -27.24 -16.02
C ALA A 160 6.19 -28.51 -16.16
N VAL A 161 6.86 -29.66 -16.31
CA VAL A 161 6.23 -30.98 -16.19
C VAL A 161 6.45 -31.46 -14.77
N ALA A 162 5.37 -31.78 -14.07
CA ALA A 162 5.45 -32.28 -12.68
C ALA A 162 6.20 -33.61 -12.61
N LYS A 163 6.96 -33.81 -11.53
CA LYS A 163 7.71 -35.05 -11.26
C LYS A 163 6.93 -35.99 -10.36
#